data_80e29efc415a7a5ff6ebf5fbade49821
#
_entry.id   80e29efc415a7a5ff6ebf5fbade49821
#
_cell.length_a   1.000
_cell.length_b   1.000
_cell.length_c   1.000
_cell.angle_alpha   90.00
_cell.angle_beta   90.00
_cell.angle_gamma   90.00
#
_symmetry.space_group_name_H-M   'P 1'
#
loop_
_entity.id
_entity.type
_entity.pdbx_description
1 polymer ?
#
loop_
_entity_poly.entity_id
_entity_poly.type
_entity_poly.pdbx_seq_one_letter_code
_entity_poly.pdbx_strand_id
1 'polypeptide(L)'
;MKGTKAVVCRQCGALNRPTWEFCARCNESLESATTVEESIGPAIAAEDDAEASSAPANTIALAGILALVIVGAAAWRTLASNPTSGAPDPSIFTIGTQPSELPTPAPPAEAGGGEYDAGRRALNSGNLAVAVERLADAVAADPTNAEFRNALGHALWRSGDREGALAAHAEAARLDPRLQLQYARSLDVAGRSAEAAAQYQRILAENPAASTVREDLGRLLFRSGDYRGAAAHLQSAVQSRPDDPVLQQELAYSLDQAGDRVQAAAVYREVLAKAPGAVVSRSLLAENLVEQGRGDDALSVLQEGLRAQPEAPMLQRQLGAVLERTGRPKDAAAAYRAYAGLAPNAADARDLLARAGRLEAAGGQP
;
A
#
# COMPACT_ATOMS: atom_id res chain seq x y z
N MET A 1 -24.08 19.03 18.44
CA MET A 1 -23.17 17.98 17.87
C MET A 1 -22.10 18.73 17.12
N LYS A 2 -20.82 18.62 17.52
CA LYS A 2 -19.71 19.26 16.81
C LYS A 2 -19.40 18.39 15.59
N GLY A 3 -19.55 18.96 14.38
CA GLY A 3 -19.21 18.25 13.14
C GLY A 3 -17.76 17.77 13.16
N THR A 4 -17.54 16.53 12.83
CA THR A 4 -16.19 15.96 12.66
C THR A 4 -15.57 16.56 11.41
N LYS A 5 -14.45 17.27 11.56
CA LYS A 5 -13.68 17.80 10.42
C LYS A 5 -13.01 16.62 9.71
N ALA A 6 -13.06 16.59 8.40
CA ALA A 6 -12.33 15.64 7.58
C ALA A 6 -11.38 16.37 6.64
N VAL A 7 -10.29 15.72 6.24
CA VAL A 7 -9.29 16.25 5.32
C VAL A 7 -9.38 15.50 4.02
N VAL A 8 -9.54 16.22 2.90
CA VAL A 8 -9.62 15.63 1.56
C VAL A 8 -8.23 15.54 0.95
N CYS A 9 -7.80 14.34 0.58
CA CYS A 9 -6.56 14.14 -0.14
C CYS A 9 -6.65 14.74 -1.55
N ARG A 10 -5.72 15.62 -1.90
CA ARG A 10 -5.69 16.26 -3.23
C ARG A 10 -5.41 15.28 -4.36
N GLN A 11 -4.68 14.21 -4.08
CA GLN A 11 -4.26 13.24 -5.09
C GLN A 11 -5.39 12.25 -5.47
N CYS A 12 -6.13 11.73 -4.48
CA CYS A 12 -7.11 10.66 -4.73
C CYS A 12 -8.53 10.99 -4.27
N GLY A 13 -8.76 12.19 -3.71
CA GLY A 13 -10.07 12.64 -3.22
C GLY A 13 -10.58 11.91 -1.97
N ALA A 14 -9.81 11.03 -1.35
CA ALA A 14 -10.23 10.30 -0.17
C ALA A 14 -10.38 11.23 1.04
N LEU A 15 -11.44 11.00 1.83
CA LEU A 15 -11.63 11.64 3.13
C LEU A 15 -10.74 10.96 4.17
N ASN A 16 -10.01 11.77 4.93
CA ASN A 16 -9.07 11.32 5.96
C ASN A 16 -9.34 12.03 7.28
N ARG A 17 -8.90 11.45 8.38
CA ARG A 17 -8.99 12.11 9.69
C ARG A 17 -8.03 13.31 9.76
N PRO A 18 -8.40 14.41 10.43
CA PRO A 18 -7.54 15.60 10.50
C PRO A 18 -6.20 15.38 11.20
N THR A 19 -6.09 14.30 11.96
CA THR A 19 -4.88 13.91 12.69
C THR A 19 -3.92 13.05 11.87
N TRP A 20 -4.27 12.71 10.64
CA TRP A 20 -3.42 11.91 9.78
C TRP A 20 -2.48 12.81 8.96
N GLU A 21 -1.22 12.45 8.92
CA GLU A 21 -0.20 13.14 8.13
C GLU A 21 -0.21 12.68 6.66
N PHE A 22 -0.70 11.45 6.42
CA PHE A 22 -0.75 10.84 5.09
C PHE A 22 -2.13 10.28 4.79
N CYS A 23 -2.47 10.27 3.50
CA CYS A 23 -3.73 9.72 3.01
C CYS A 23 -3.77 8.20 3.18
N ALA A 24 -4.82 7.69 3.84
CA ALA A 24 -5.01 6.25 4.03
C ALA A 24 -5.16 5.45 2.72
N ARG A 25 -5.50 6.13 1.62
CA ARG A 25 -5.77 5.49 0.34
C ARG A 25 -4.59 5.49 -0.63
N CYS A 26 -3.86 6.61 -0.74
CA CYS A 26 -2.77 6.76 -1.72
C CYS A 26 -1.44 7.14 -1.06
N ASN A 27 -1.40 7.25 0.25
CA ASN A 27 -0.24 7.60 1.07
C ASN A 27 0.41 8.97 0.72
N GLU A 28 -0.32 9.87 0.06
CA GLU A 28 0.12 11.25 -0.20
C GLU A 28 0.08 12.06 1.09
N SER A 29 1.03 13.00 1.26
CA SER A 29 1.03 13.91 2.41
C SER A 29 -0.23 14.77 2.44
N LEU A 30 -0.83 14.91 3.63
CA LEU A 30 -2.03 15.72 3.86
C LEU A 30 -1.70 17.13 4.38
N GLU A 31 -0.43 17.52 4.50
CA GLU A 31 0.00 18.84 5.00
C GLU A 31 -0.59 20.01 4.22
N SER A 32 -0.87 19.82 2.94
CA SER A 32 -1.49 20.84 2.07
C SER A 32 -2.94 20.57 1.73
N ALA A 33 -3.58 19.60 2.38
CA ALA A 33 -4.94 19.18 2.07
C ALA A 33 -5.98 20.17 2.64
N THR A 34 -7.09 20.32 1.94
CA THR A 34 -8.21 21.18 2.37
C THR A 34 -9.05 20.46 3.42
N THR A 35 -9.28 21.12 4.56
CA THR A 35 -10.27 20.67 5.54
C THR A 35 -11.69 20.97 5.04
N VAL A 36 -12.56 19.99 5.06
CA VAL A 36 -13.99 20.12 4.73
C VAL A 36 -14.78 19.86 6.01
N GLU A 37 -15.66 20.80 6.36
CA GLU A 37 -16.68 20.55 7.38
C GLU A 37 -17.84 19.86 6.69
N GLU A 38 -17.93 18.55 6.82
CA GLU A 38 -19.08 17.78 6.36
C GLU A 38 -19.84 17.23 7.55
N SER A 39 -21.17 17.35 7.49
CA SER A 39 -22.05 16.57 8.36
C SER A 39 -22.00 15.12 7.89
N ILE A 40 -21.02 14.37 8.39
CA ILE A 40 -20.93 12.94 8.13
C ILE A 40 -22.13 12.30 8.80
N GLY A 41 -23.03 11.73 8.00
CA GLY A 41 -24.19 11.01 8.48
C GLY A 41 -23.80 9.82 9.38
N PRO A 42 -24.73 9.24 10.14
CA PRO A 42 -24.47 8.32 11.25
C PRO A 42 -23.79 6.99 10.89
N ALA A 43 -23.49 6.73 9.62
CA ALA A 43 -22.91 5.47 9.17
C ALA A 43 -21.41 5.28 9.50
N ILE A 44 -20.66 6.37 9.79
CA ILE A 44 -19.23 6.25 10.15
C ILE A 44 -19.02 6.38 11.67
N ALA A 45 -20.03 6.88 12.40
CA ALA A 45 -19.97 7.00 13.87
C ALA A 45 -20.35 5.68 14.59
N ALA A 46 -20.89 4.68 13.88
CA ALA A 46 -21.38 3.44 14.48
C ALA A 46 -20.29 2.34 14.63
N GLU A 47 -19.10 2.52 14.03
CA GLU A 47 -18.03 1.54 14.17
C GLU A 47 -17.10 1.77 15.37
N ASP A 48 -17.15 2.94 16.01
CA ASP A 48 -16.28 3.25 17.16
C ASP A 48 -16.87 2.87 18.55
N ASP A 49 -18.17 2.53 18.66
CA ASP A 49 -18.83 2.28 19.96
C ASP A 49 -19.35 0.85 20.20
N ALA A 50 -19.16 -0.09 19.29
CA ALA A 50 -19.80 -1.41 19.37
C ALA A 50 -18.89 -2.60 19.69
N GLU A 51 -17.59 -2.48 19.91
CA GLU A 51 -16.73 -3.62 20.27
C GLU A 51 -15.58 -3.31 21.24
N ALA A 52 -15.93 -2.76 22.40
CA ALA A 52 -15.05 -2.80 23.57
C ALA A 52 -15.21 -4.08 24.40
N SER A 53 -15.86 -5.12 23.87
CA SER A 53 -16.09 -6.40 24.57
C SER A 53 -15.65 -7.58 23.71
N SER A 54 -14.54 -8.19 24.14
CA SER A 54 -14.08 -9.54 23.77
C SER A 54 -13.50 -9.77 22.35
N ALA A 55 -12.52 -9.01 21.92
CA ALA A 55 -11.60 -9.49 20.90
C ALA A 55 -10.31 -10.03 21.56
N PRO A 56 -9.81 -11.21 21.16
CA PRO A 56 -8.55 -11.73 21.70
C PRO A 56 -7.39 -10.80 21.36
N ALA A 57 -6.41 -10.72 22.26
CA ALA A 57 -5.26 -9.79 22.20
C ALA A 57 -4.48 -9.76 20.86
N ASN A 58 -4.68 -10.76 20.01
CA ASN A 58 -4.02 -10.88 18.71
C ASN A 58 -4.56 -9.94 17.62
N THR A 59 -5.83 -9.50 17.69
CA THR A 59 -6.42 -8.62 16.67
C THR A 59 -5.95 -7.18 16.78
N ILE A 60 -5.60 -6.73 17.98
CA ILE A 60 -5.08 -5.36 18.19
C ILE A 60 -3.63 -5.24 17.69
N ALA A 61 -2.85 -6.31 17.80
CA ALA A 61 -1.48 -6.34 17.25
C ALA A 61 -1.47 -6.28 15.72
N LEU A 62 -2.42 -6.95 15.05
CA LEU A 62 -2.52 -7.00 13.59
C LEU A 62 -2.85 -5.63 12.97
N ALA A 63 -3.76 -4.87 13.57
CA ALA A 63 -4.09 -3.53 13.08
C ALA A 63 -2.91 -2.56 13.21
N GLY A 64 -2.11 -2.68 14.27
CA GLY A 64 -0.91 -1.88 14.49
C GLY A 64 0.21 -2.21 13.49
N ILE A 65 0.40 -3.48 13.14
CA ILE A 65 1.45 -3.93 12.23
C ILE A 65 1.14 -3.51 10.78
N LEU A 66 -0.13 -3.60 10.36
CA LEU A 66 -0.52 -3.16 9.01
C LEU A 66 -0.29 -1.65 8.83
N ALA A 67 -0.59 -0.83 9.84
CA ALA A 67 -0.30 0.60 9.83
C ALA A 67 1.22 0.87 9.76
N LEU A 68 2.04 0.03 10.40
CA LEU A 68 3.49 0.17 10.43
C LEU A 68 4.17 -0.22 9.11
N VAL A 69 3.64 -1.21 8.38
CA VAL A 69 4.13 -1.57 7.04
C VAL A 69 3.89 -0.43 6.05
N ILE A 70 2.73 0.24 6.14
CA ILE A 70 2.38 1.39 5.30
C ILE A 70 3.26 2.60 5.61
N VAL A 71 3.52 2.89 6.90
CA VAL A 71 4.40 3.99 7.34
C VAL A 71 5.87 3.73 6.99
N GLY A 72 6.32 2.47 7.10
CA GLY A 72 7.69 2.09 6.74
C GLY A 72 8.00 2.28 5.26
N ALA A 73 7.05 1.99 4.38
CA ALA A 73 7.18 2.23 2.94
C ALA A 73 7.28 3.74 2.60
N ALA A 74 6.64 4.60 3.40
CA ALA A 74 6.73 6.06 3.25
C ALA A 74 8.07 6.62 3.77
N ALA A 75 8.54 6.17 4.93
CA ALA A 75 9.82 6.58 5.50
C ALA A 75 11.00 6.14 4.61
N TRP A 76 10.89 5.00 3.93
CA TRP A 76 11.89 4.55 2.96
C TRP A 76 12.02 5.48 1.76
N ARG A 77 10.92 6.03 1.23
CA ARG A 77 10.96 7.01 0.13
C ARG A 77 11.66 8.31 0.50
N THR A 78 11.54 8.75 1.75
CA THR A 78 12.19 10.01 2.21
C THR A 78 13.67 9.83 2.53
N LEU A 79 14.11 8.63 2.92
CA LEU A 79 15.52 8.34 3.21
C LEU A 79 16.34 7.92 1.97
N ALA A 80 15.67 7.45 0.91
CA ALA A 80 16.32 7.08 -0.36
C ALA A 80 16.57 8.27 -1.30
N SER A 81 16.09 9.47 -0.98
CA SER A 81 16.30 10.67 -1.77
C SER A 81 17.63 11.37 -1.45
N ASN A 82 18.74 10.68 -1.67
CA ASN A 82 20.04 11.33 -1.82
C ASN A 82 20.25 11.70 -3.31
N PRO A 83 20.59 12.94 -3.68
CA PRO A 83 20.42 13.49 -5.04
C PRO A 83 21.56 13.16 -6.02
N THR A 84 21.99 11.89 -6.13
CA THR A 84 23.06 11.53 -7.10
C THR A 84 22.82 10.23 -7.88
N SER A 85 21.63 9.66 -7.87
CA SER A 85 21.31 8.59 -8.83
C SER A 85 19.84 8.66 -9.18
N GLY A 86 19.54 8.85 -10.48
CA GLY A 86 18.20 9.09 -11.00
C GLY A 86 17.19 8.05 -10.56
N ALA A 87 16.28 8.46 -9.68
CA ALA A 87 15.10 7.71 -9.34
C ALA A 87 14.08 7.83 -10.48
N PRO A 88 13.37 6.76 -10.85
CA PRO A 88 12.30 6.87 -11.82
C PRO A 88 11.14 7.68 -11.24
N ASP A 89 10.69 8.65 -12.02
CA ASP A 89 9.55 9.53 -11.81
C ASP A 89 8.26 8.74 -11.49
N PRO A 90 7.52 9.05 -10.43
CA PRO A 90 6.25 8.40 -10.10
C PRO A 90 5.09 8.76 -11.04
N SER A 91 5.33 9.43 -12.15
CA SER A 91 4.34 9.68 -13.21
C SER A 91 4.09 8.47 -14.12
N ILE A 92 4.12 7.23 -13.59
CA ILE A 92 3.87 6.00 -14.36
C ILE A 92 2.36 5.85 -14.66
N PHE A 93 1.77 6.86 -15.26
CA PHE A 93 0.61 6.78 -16.14
C PHE A 93 0.85 7.61 -17.41
N THR A 94 2.09 7.65 -17.87
CA THR A 94 2.38 8.04 -19.24
C THR A 94 2.65 6.79 -20.04
N ILE A 95 1.73 6.47 -20.92
CA ILE A 95 1.94 5.53 -22.02
C ILE A 95 3.13 6.09 -22.82
N GLY A 96 4.31 5.50 -22.59
CA GLY A 96 5.50 5.82 -23.34
C GLY A 96 5.41 5.24 -24.74
N THR A 97 4.95 6.05 -25.68
CA THR A 97 5.28 5.84 -27.09
C THR A 97 6.64 6.49 -27.36
N GLN A 98 7.68 5.69 -27.52
CA GLN A 98 8.91 6.20 -28.17
C GLN A 98 8.60 6.53 -29.64
N PRO A 99 8.96 7.68 -30.14
CA PRO A 99 8.85 7.96 -31.55
C PRO A 99 9.96 7.24 -32.31
N SER A 100 9.66 6.17 -33.00
CA SER A 100 10.49 5.74 -34.13
C SER A 100 10.03 6.49 -35.37
N GLU A 101 10.90 7.33 -35.86
CA GLU A 101 10.72 8.12 -37.06
C GLU A 101 10.49 7.26 -38.31
N LEU A 102 9.37 7.49 -39.00
CA LEU A 102 9.30 7.64 -40.46
C LEU A 102 7.88 8.17 -40.79
N PRO A 103 7.73 9.16 -41.69
CA PRO A 103 6.41 9.64 -42.07
C PRO A 103 5.74 8.59 -42.95
N THR A 104 4.98 7.70 -42.36
CA THR A 104 3.96 6.94 -43.10
C THR A 104 2.84 7.90 -43.48
N PRO A 105 2.28 7.81 -44.71
CA PRO A 105 1.10 8.58 -45.06
C PRO A 105 0.03 8.34 -44.03
N ALA A 106 -0.57 9.42 -43.51
CA ALA A 106 -1.61 9.34 -42.50
C ALA A 106 -2.70 8.35 -42.99
N PRO A 107 -3.02 7.33 -42.19
CA PRO A 107 -4.16 6.48 -42.51
C PRO A 107 -5.39 7.36 -42.67
N PRO A 108 -6.40 6.95 -43.48
CA PRO A 108 -7.64 7.70 -43.61
C PRO A 108 -8.15 7.97 -42.18
N ALA A 109 -8.55 9.25 -41.94
CA ALA A 109 -8.96 9.68 -40.60
C ALA A 109 -10.00 8.67 -40.07
N GLU A 110 -9.64 7.95 -39.02
CA GLU A 110 -10.53 7.00 -38.36
C GLU A 110 -11.80 7.74 -37.94
N ALA A 111 -12.95 7.13 -38.15
CA ALA A 111 -14.20 7.72 -37.69
C ALA A 111 -14.10 7.99 -36.18
N GLY A 112 -14.37 9.24 -35.78
CA GLY A 112 -14.23 9.64 -34.38
C GLY A 112 -12.82 10.08 -33.91
N GLY A 113 -11.80 10.01 -34.76
CA GLY A 113 -10.41 10.40 -34.37
C GLY A 113 -10.31 11.84 -33.89
N GLY A 114 -11.04 12.78 -34.51
CA GLY A 114 -11.06 14.18 -34.09
C GLY A 114 -11.66 14.39 -32.70
N GLU A 115 -12.75 13.67 -32.38
CA GLU A 115 -13.41 13.69 -31.06
C GLU A 115 -12.53 13.03 -30.00
N TYR A 116 -11.88 11.92 -30.33
CA TYR A 116 -10.90 11.27 -29.47
C TYR A 116 -9.76 12.20 -29.07
N ASP A 117 -9.14 12.88 -30.02
CA ASP A 117 -8.08 13.84 -29.75
C ASP A 117 -8.55 15.03 -28.91
N ALA A 118 -9.76 15.54 -29.20
CA ALA A 118 -10.36 16.61 -28.41
C ALA A 118 -10.64 16.14 -26.98
N GLY A 119 -11.18 14.95 -26.80
CA GLY A 119 -11.44 14.33 -25.50
C GLY A 119 -10.16 14.11 -24.69
N ARG A 120 -9.09 13.61 -25.32
CA ARG A 120 -7.77 13.45 -24.66
C ARG A 120 -7.16 14.79 -24.23
N ARG A 121 -7.26 15.82 -25.07
CA ARG A 121 -6.81 17.18 -24.67
C ARG A 121 -7.60 17.71 -23.48
N ALA A 122 -8.92 17.53 -23.47
CA ALA A 122 -9.79 17.90 -22.34
C ALA A 122 -9.45 17.12 -21.07
N LEU A 123 -9.18 15.82 -21.19
CA LEU A 123 -8.74 14.97 -20.06
C LEU A 123 -7.43 15.45 -19.46
N ASN A 124 -6.45 15.79 -20.29
CA ASN A 124 -5.14 16.29 -19.87
C ASN A 124 -5.23 17.68 -19.22
N SER A 125 -6.14 18.54 -19.69
CA SER A 125 -6.39 19.86 -19.11
C SER A 125 -7.28 19.81 -17.84
N GLY A 126 -7.78 18.64 -17.45
CA GLY A 126 -8.65 18.47 -16.29
C GLY A 126 -10.13 18.83 -16.53
N ASN A 127 -10.52 19.15 -17.76
CA ASN A 127 -11.92 19.40 -18.11
C ASN A 127 -12.66 18.08 -18.31
N LEU A 128 -13.02 17.43 -17.18
CA LEU A 128 -13.52 16.07 -17.18
C LEU A 128 -14.88 15.93 -17.86
N ALA A 129 -15.76 16.94 -17.75
CA ALA A 129 -17.06 16.90 -18.40
C ALA A 129 -16.93 16.87 -19.94
N VAL A 130 -16.12 17.77 -20.51
CA VAL A 130 -15.85 17.81 -21.95
C VAL A 130 -15.09 16.55 -22.38
N ALA A 131 -14.17 16.03 -21.54
CA ALA A 131 -13.45 14.80 -21.86
C ALA A 131 -14.40 13.61 -22.04
N VAL A 132 -15.34 13.43 -21.09
CA VAL A 132 -16.35 12.35 -21.17
C VAL A 132 -17.23 12.52 -22.40
N GLU A 133 -17.74 13.72 -22.67
CA GLU A 133 -18.58 14.02 -23.83
C GLU A 133 -17.87 13.65 -25.14
N ARG A 134 -16.67 14.20 -25.37
CA ARG A 134 -15.93 13.99 -26.62
C ARG A 134 -15.48 12.54 -26.82
N LEU A 135 -15.09 11.86 -25.74
CA LEU A 135 -14.70 10.44 -25.83
C LEU A 135 -15.92 9.54 -26.03
N ALA A 136 -17.10 9.91 -25.51
CA ALA A 136 -18.35 9.23 -25.82
C ALA A 136 -18.74 9.40 -27.29
N ASP A 137 -18.60 10.60 -27.87
CA ASP A 137 -18.81 10.86 -29.29
C ASP A 137 -17.84 10.04 -30.15
N ALA A 138 -16.57 9.93 -29.77
CA ALA A 138 -15.60 9.08 -30.46
C ALA A 138 -16.01 7.60 -30.45
N VAL A 139 -16.46 7.08 -29.31
CA VAL A 139 -16.96 5.71 -29.15
C VAL A 139 -18.26 5.52 -29.99
N ALA A 140 -19.14 6.53 -30.09
CA ALA A 140 -20.34 6.46 -30.91
C ALA A 140 -20.01 6.42 -32.39
N ALA A 141 -18.98 7.13 -32.84
CA ALA A 141 -18.50 7.13 -34.21
C ALA A 141 -17.82 5.81 -34.63
N ASP A 142 -17.05 5.19 -33.73
CA ASP A 142 -16.50 3.84 -33.92
C ASP A 142 -16.68 2.99 -32.66
N PRO A 143 -17.78 2.26 -32.54
CA PRO A 143 -18.04 1.39 -31.38
C PRO A 143 -17.10 0.20 -31.25
N THR A 144 -16.30 -0.11 -32.27
CA THR A 144 -15.38 -1.25 -32.25
C THR A 144 -13.95 -0.87 -31.86
N ASN A 145 -13.68 0.41 -31.72
CA ASN A 145 -12.37 0.90 -31.32
C ASN A 145 -12.16 0.75 -29.81
N ALA A 146 -11.28 -0.19 -29.46
CA ALA A 146 -10.97 -0.49 -28.07
C ALA A 146 -10.24 0.68 -27.36
N GLU A 147 -9.42 1.44 -28.09
CA GLU A 147 -8.68 2.56 -27.53
C GLU A 147 -9.59 3.72 -27.14
N PHE A 148 -10.62 4.03 -27.97
CA PHE A 148 -11.60 5.05 -27.64
C PHE A 148 -12.37 4.70 -26.38
N ARG A 149 -12.80 3.43 -26.25
CA ARG A 149 -13.47 2.93 -25.03
C ARG A 149 -12.58 2.97 -23.81
N ASN A 150 -11.32 2.60 -23.95
CA ASN A 150 -10.37 2.67 -22.86
C ASN A 150 -10.16 4.11 -22.40
N ALA A 151 -10.01 5.06 -23.33
CA ALA A 151 -9.88 6.48 -23.00
C ALA A 151 -11.14 7.04 -22.32
N LEU A 152 -12.34 6.64 -22.78
CA LEU A 152 -13.61 6.98 -22.13
C LEU A 152 -13.65 6.43 -20.70
N GLY A 153 -13.21 5.20 -20.48
CA GLY A 153 -13.08 4.60 -19.16
C GLY A 153 -12.20 5.42 -18.22
N HIS A 154 -11.06 5.90 -18.71
CA HIS A 154 -10.20 6.78 -17.93
C HIS A 154 -10.86 8.14 -17.60
N ALA A 155 -11.60 8.73 -18.54
CA ALA A 155 -12.31 9.99 -18.30
C ALA A 155 -13.42 9.81 -17.25
N LEU A 156 -14.23 8.77 -17.39
CA LEU A 156 -15.27 8.39 -16.43
C LEU A 156 -14.69 8.10 -15.04
N TRP A 157 -13.54 7.40 -14.99
CA TRP A 157 -12.86 7.17 -13.72
C TRP A 157 -12.47 8.47 -13.00
N ARG A 158 -11.88 9.40 -13.73
CA ARG A 158 -11.47 10.71 -13.19
C ARG A 158 -12.65 11.61 -12.85
N SER A 159 -13.76 11.49 -13.53
CA SER A 159 -15.00 12.22 -13.22
C SER A 159 -15.76 11.66 -12.02
N GLY A 160 -15.38 10.47 -11.53
CA GLY A 160 -16.02 9.81 -10.38
C GLY A 160 -17.05 8.73 -10.75
N ASP A 161 -17.39 8.59 -12.02
CA ASP A 161 -18.28 7.51 -12.50
C ASP A 161 -17.49 6.20 -12.56
N ARG A 162 -17.44 5.49 -11.43
CA ARG A 162 -16.69 4.24 -11.27
C ARG A 162 -17.31 3.09 -12.08
N GLU A 163 -18.63 2.97 -12.06
CA GLU A 163 -19.33 1.88 -12.75
C GLU A 163 -19.27 2.07 -14.27
N GLY A 164 -19.49 3.29 -14.77
CA GLY A 164 -19.30 3.60 -16.18
C GLY A 164 -17.87 3.34 -16.65
N ALA A 165 -16.87 3.69 -15.84
CA ALA A 165 -15.47 3.43 -16.14
C ALA A 165 -15.18 1.94 -16.25
N LEU A 166 -15.66 1.13 -15.30
CA LEU A 166 -15.47 -0.32 -15.33
C LEU A 166 -16.16 -0.96 -16.54
N ALA A 167 -17.37 -0.52 -16.88
CA ALA A 167 -18.07 -1.00 -18.06
C ALA A 167 -17.29 -0.67 -19.35
N ALA A 168 -16.76 0.56 -19.46
CA ALA A 168 -15.98 0.98 -20.62
C ALA A 168 -14.65 0.17 -20.72
N HIS A 169 -13.94 -0.03 -19.60
CA HIS A 169 -12.72 -0.85 -19.57
C HIS A 169 -12.98 -2.33 -19.87
N ALA A 170 -14.10 -2.88 -19.38
CA ALA A 170 -14.49 -4.27 -19.68
C ALA A 170 -14.72 -4.48 -21.16
N GLU A 171 -15.46 -3.55 -21.79
CA GLU A 171 -15.75 -3.62 -23.22
C GLU A 171 -14.49 -3.35 -24.06
N ALA A 172 -13.61 -2.45 -23.65
CA ALA A 172 -12.31 -2.25 -24.27
C ALA A 172 -11.47 -3.54 -24.24
N ALA A 173 -11.44 -4.22 -23.09
CA ALA A 173 -10.72 -5.49 -22.93
C ALA A 173 -11.32 -6.65 -23.71
N ARG A 174 -12.64 -6.62 -23.97
CA ARG A 174 -13.32 -7.58 -24.86
C ARG A 174 -12.92 -7.38 -26.32
N LEU A 175 -12.77 -6.14 -26.75
CA LEU A 175 -12.37 -5.79 -28.11
C LEU A 175 -10.88 -5.99 -28.36
N ASP A 176 -10.05 -5.65 -27.39
CA ASP A 176 -8.61 -5.83 -27.43
C ASP A 176 -8.10 -6.53 -26.16
N PRO A 177 -7.69 -7.81 -26.25
CA PRO A 177 -7.15 -8.56 -25.12
C PRO A 177 -5.93 -7.91 -24.44
N ARG A 178 -5.18 -7.05 -25.11
CA ARG A 178 -4.05 -6.32 -24.51
C ARG A 178 -4.50 -5.36 -23.40
N LEU A 179 -5.77 -4.97 -23.38
CA LEU A 179 -6.36 -4.11 -22.36
C LEU A 179 -6.93 -4.87 -21.15
N GLN A 180 -6.84 -6.21 -21.13
CA GLN A 180 -7.31 -7.01 -19.99
C GLN A 180 -6.62 -6.65 -18.69
N LEU A 181 -5.31 -6.38 -18.72
CA LEU A 181 -4.57 -5.96 -17.54
C LEU A 181 -5.07 -4.60 -17.00
N GLN A 182 -5.39 -3.67 -17.89
CA GLN A 182 -5.96 -2.39 -17.50
C GLN A 182 -7.31 -2.56 -16.82
N TYR A 183 -8.18 -3.41 -17.38
CA TYR A 183 -9.48 -3.72 -16.77
C TYR A 183 -9.31 -4.37 -15.38
N ALA A 184 -8.42 -5.37 -15.26
CA ALA A 184 -8.12 -6.02 -13.98
C ALA A 184 -7.67 -5.02 -12.91
N ARG A 185 -6.76 -4.11 -13.26
CA ARG A 185 -6.29 -3.04 -12.37
C ARG A 185 -7.41 -2.06 -11.98
N SER A 186 -8.31 -1.75 -12.91
CA SER A 186 -9.46 -0.89 -12.61
C SER A 186 -10.40 -1.53 -11.60
N LEU A 187 -10.66 -2.84 -11.73
CA LEU A 187 -11.42 -3.62 -10.73
C LEU A 187 -10.75 -3.62 -9.36
N ASP A 188 -9.42 -3.81 -9.33
CA ASP A 188 -8.64 -3.80 -8.10
C ASP A 188 -8.75 -2.44 -7.37
N VAL A 189 -8.54 -1.34 -8.08
CA VAL A 189 -8.66 0.02 -7.52
C VAL A 189 -10.10 0.36 -7.13
N ALA A 190 -11.09 -0.25 -7.79
CA ALA A 190 -12.52 -0.12 -7.41
C ALA A 190 -12.88 -0.94 -6.15
N GLY A 191 -11.96 -1.76 -5.63
CA GLY A 191 -12.22 -2.65 -4.50
C GLY A 191 -12.95 -3.95 -4.87
N ARG A 192 -13.15 -4.22 -6.18
CA ARG A 192 -13.78 -5.46 -6.68
C ARG A 192 -12.75 -6.59 -6.75
N SER A 193 -12.16 -6.90 -5.58
CA SER A 193 -10.97 -7.76 -5.45
C SER A 193 -11.16 -9.16 -6.03
N ALA A 194 -12.31 -9.78 -5.85
CA ALA A 194 -12.59 -11.12 -6.38
C ALA A 194 -12.60 -11.13 -7.92
N GLU A 195 -13.18 -10.11 -8.52
CA GLU A 195 -13.24 -10.00 -9.98
C GLU A 195 -11.86 -9.63 -10.57
N ALA A 196 -11.12 -8.73 -9.90
CA ALA A 196 -9.75 -8.42 -10.28
C ALA A 196 -8.87 -9.68 -10.25
N ALA A 197 -8.95 -10.48 -9.17
CA ALA A 197 -8.21 -11.74 -9.07
C ALA A 197 -8.54 -12.71 -10.21
N ALA A 198 -9.82 -12.86 -10.55
CA ALA A 198 -10.24 -13.70 -11.67
C ALA A 198 -9.66 -13.22 -13.01
N GLN A 199 -9.62 -11.90 -13.25
CA GLN A 199 -9.00 -11.35 -14.46
C GLN A 199 -7.49 -11.57 -14.48
N TYR A 200 -6.79 -11.32 -13.39
CA TYR A 200 -5.35 -11.60 -13.29
C TYR A 200 -5.03 -13.08 -13.51
N GLN A 201 -5.81 -13.99 -12.93
CA GLN A 201 -5.64 -15.43 -13.13
C GLN A 201 -5.87 -15.83 -14.60
N ARG A 202 -6.86 -15.24 -15.27
CA ARG A 202 -7.09 -15.45 -16.69
C ARG A 202 -5.90 -15.03 -17.54
N ILE A 203 -5.35 -13.83 -17.30
CA ILE A 203 -4.16 -13.35 -18.00
C ILE A 203 -2.97 -14.29 -17.77
N LEU A 204 -2.79 -14.78 -16.53
CA LEU A 204 -1.72 -15.71 -16.19
C LEU A 204 -1.91 -17.10 -16.79
N ALA A 205 -3.14 -17.55 -17.04
CA ALA A 205 -3.42 -18.78 -17.74
C ALA A 205 -3.00 -18.70 -19.22
N GLU A 206 -3.21 -17.53 -19.84
CA GLU A 206 -2.81 -17.26 -21.24
C GLU A 206 -1.30 -16.96 -21.35
N ASN A 207 -0.73 -16.25 -20.38
CA ASN A 207 0.69 -15.90 -20.31
C ASN A 207 1.27 -16.17 -18.93
N PRO A 208 1.70 -17.39 -18.63
CA PRO A 208 2.29 -17.74 -17.35
C PRO A 208 3.57 -16.98 -17.00
N ALA A 209 4.24 -16.36 -17.96
CA ALA A 209 5.47 -15.61 -17.73
C ALA A 209 5.25 -14.13 -17.37
N ALA A 210 4.02 -13.65 -17.33
CA ALA A 210 3.68 -12.25 -17.02
C ALA A 210 4.00 -11.91 -15.55
N SER A 211 5.24 -11.53 -15.26
CA SER A 211 5.73 -11.25 -13.89
C SER A 211 5.00 -10.07 -13.23
N THR A 212 4.70 -9.01 -13.99
CA THR A 212 3.91 -7.86 -13.51
C THR A 212 2.50 -8.26 -13.07
N VAL A 213 1.85 -9.15 -13.80
CA VAL A 213 0.50 -9.63 -13.43
C VAL A 213 0.54 -10.50 -12.18
N ARG A 214 1.60 -11.33 -12.03
CA ARG A 214 1.81 -12.06 -10.77
C ARG A 214 2.00 -11.16 -9.58
N GLU A 215 2.78 -10.10 -9.75
CA GLU A 215 2.97 -9.11 -8.71
C GLU A 215 1.66 -8.41 -8.34
N ASP A 216 0.90 -7.93 -9.34
CA ASP A 216 -0.39 -7.30 -9.12
C ASP A 216 -1.36 -8.25 -8.38
N LEU A 217 -1.43 -9.51 -8.80
CA LEU A 217 -2.23 -10.54 -8.14
C LEU A 217 -1.72 -10.83 -6.72
N GLY A 218 -0.40 -10.97 -6.54
CA GLY A 218 0.19 -11.19 -5.23
C GLY A 218 -0.13 -10.07 -4.25
N ARG A 219 -0.03 -8.81 -4.69
CA ARG A 219 -0.40 -7.64 -3.89
C ARG A 219 -1.90 -7.55 -3.61
N LEU A 220 -2.73 -7.91 -4.58
CA LEU A 220 -4.17 -7.99 -4.38
C LEU A 220 -4.52 -9.02 -3.29
N LEU A 221 -3.97 -10.23 -3.38
CA LEU A 221 -4.16 -11.29 -2.39
C LEU A 221 -3.61 -10.90 -1.01
N PHE A 222 -2.46 -10.21 -0.97
CA PHE A 222 -1.90 -9.64 0.25
C PHE A 222 -2.89 -8.69 0.94
N ARG A 223 -3.45 -7.73 0.20
CA ARG A 223 -4.43 -6.77 0.75
C ARG A 223 -5.76 -7.42 1.15
N SER A 224 -6.14 -8.50 0.50
CA SER A 224 -7.35 -9.28 0.85
C SER A 224 -7.14 -10.30 1.97
N GLY A 225 -5.91 -10.43 2.51
CA GLY A 225 -5.59 -11.34 3.60
C GLY A 225 -5.34 -12.80 3.17
N ASP A 226 -5.37 -13.10 1.88
CA ASP A 226 -4.91 -14.41 1.39
C ASP A 226 -3.37 -14.42 1.29
N TYR A 227 -2.74 -14.50 2.46
CA TYR A 227 -1.28 -14.45 2.56
C TYR A 227 -0.57 -15.64 1.93
N ARG A 228 -1.22 -16.82 1.92
CA ARG A 228 -0.65 -18.00 1.27
C ARG A 228 -0.62 -17.85 -0.25
N GLY A 229 -1.73 -17.42 -0.83
CA GLY A 229 -1.81 -17.08 -2.25
C GLY A 229 -0.85 -15.95 -2.61
N ALA A 230 -0.81 -14.89 -1.79
CA ALA A 230 0.12 -13.77 -1.95
C ALA A 230 1.58 -14.24 -1.98
N ALA A 231 2.01 -15.04 -1.02
CA ALA A 231 3.39 -15.56 -0.94
C ALA A 231 3.78 -16.32 -2.21
N ALA A 232 2.91 -17.19 -2.73
CA ALA A 232 3.18 -17.96 -3.94
C ALA A 232 3.43 -17.06 -5.17
N HIS A 233 2.61 -16.02 -5.35
CA HIS A 233 2.76 -15.08 -6.46
C HIS A 233 3.92 -14.12 -6.27
N LEU A 234 4.11 -13.57 -5.06
CA LEU A 234 5.21 -12.68 -4.72
C LEU A 234 6.57 -13.36 -4.80
N GLN A 235 6.67 -14.64 -4.43
CA GLN A 235 7.89 -15.42 -4.60
C GLN A 235 8.38 -15.41 -6.05
N SER A 236 7.49 -15.62 -7.00
CA SER A 236 7.82 -15.58 -8.43
C SER A 236 8.16 -14.15 -8.91
N ALA A 237 7.50 -13.13 -8.36
CA ALA A 237 7.81 -11.74 -8.67
C ALA A 237 9.19 -11.32 -8.14
N VAL A 238 9.57 -11.73 -6.92
CA VAL A 238 10.90 -11.51 -6.33
C VAL A 238 11.99 -12.19 -7.17
N GLN A 239 11.75 -13.37 -7.73
CA GLN A 239 12.72 -14.01 -8.64
C GLN A 239 13.02 -13.17 -9.87
N SER A 240 12.04 -12.41 -10.36
CA SER A 240 12.21 -11.50 -11.51
C SER A 240 12.87 -10.19 -11.13
N ARG A 241 12.72 -9.74 -9.87
CA ARG A 241 13.27 -8.50 -9.32
C ARG A 241 13.84 -8.73 -7.93
N PRO A 242 14.98 -9.43 -7.84
CA PRO A 242 15.55 -9.84 -6.55
C PRO A 242 16.07 -8.67 -5.70
N ASP A 243 16.24 -7.49 -6.29
CA ASP A 243 16.76 -6.31 -5.61
C ASP A 243 15.67 -5.30 -5.21
N ASP A 244 14.40 -5.66 -5.37
CA ASP A 244 13.27 -4.83 -4.92
C ASP A 244 12.97 -5.13 -3.42
N PRO A 245 13.37 -4.23 -2.50
CA PRO A 245 13.22 -4.49 -1.06
C PRO A 245 11.76 -4.45 -0.61
N VAL A 246 10.90 -3.70 -1.30
CA VAL A 246 9.48 -3.62 -0.98
C VAL A 246 8.82 -4.96 -1.29
N LEU A 247 9.12 -5.49 -2.47
CA LEU A 247 8.59 -6.78 -2.91
C LEU A 247 9.06 -7.94 -2.01
N GLN A 248 10.35 -7.92 -1.61
CA GLN A 248 10.88 -8.88 -0.65
C GLN A 248 10.20 -8.77 0.72
N GLN A 249 9.93 -7.55 1.19
CA GLN A 249 9.24 -7.33 2.46
C GLN A 249 7.79 -7.80 2.41
N GLU A 250 7.07 -7.54 1.31
CA GLU A 250 5.70 -8.04 1.08
C GLU A 250 5.67 -9.58 1.08
N LEU A 251 6.66 -10.20 0.43
CA LEU A 251 6.82 -11.67 0.44
C LEU A 251 7.07 -12.19 1.86
N ALA A 252 8.05 -11.61 2.57
CA ALA A 252 8.40 -12.04 3.92
C ALA A 252 7.20 -11.95 4.87
N TYR A 253 6.46 -10.84 4.80
CA TYR A 253 5.26 -10.67 5.62
C TYR A 253 4.17 -11.69 5.24
N SER A 254 3.96 -11.93 3.93
CA SER A 254 3.00 -12.92 3.46
C SER A 254 3.33 -14.34 3.96
N LEU A 255 4.61 -14.72 3.90
CA LEU A 255 5.10 -15.99 4.43
C LEU A 255 4.86 -16.11 5.93
N ASP A 256 5.13 -15.04 6.67
CA ASP A 256 4.94 -15.00 8.12
C ASP A 256 3.48 -15.20 8.51
N GLN A 257 2.58 -14.44 7.88
CA GLN A 257 1.14 -14.55 8.11
C GLN A 257 0.55 -15.88 7.61
N ALA A 258 1.16 -16.50 6.60
CA ALA A 258 0.81 -17.84 6.13
C ALA A 258 1.28 -18.95 7.10
N GLY A 259 2.13 -18.62 8.09
CA GLY A 259 2.70 -19.56 9.05
C GLY A 259 4.09 -20.09 8.67
N ASP A 260 4.61 -19.72 7.51
CA ASP A 260 5.94 -20.15 7.02
C ASP A 260 7.06 -19.28 7.62
N ARG A 261 7.07 -19.21 8.97
CA ARG A 261 7.92 -18.31 9.76
C ARG A 261 9.42 -18.45 9.48
N VAL A 262 9.88 -19.66 9.20
CA VAL A 262 11.32 -19.91 8.94
C VAL A 262 11.72 -19.28 7.60
N GLN A 263 10.90 -19.42 6.58
CA GLN A 263 11.15 -18.80 5.27
C GLN A 263 11.03 -17.27 5.37
N ALA A 264 10.01 -16.75 6.06
CA ALA A 264 9.84 -15.32 6.31
C ALA A 264 11.11 -14.72 6.96
N ALA A 265 11.64 -15.37 8.01
CA ALA A 265 12.85 -14.91 8.67
C ALA A 265 14.08 -14.90 7.75
N ALA A 266 14.18 -15.84 6.82
CA ALA A 266 15.25 -15.84 5.81
C ALA A 266 15.14 -14.63 4.88
N VAL A 267 13.95 -14.36 4.35
CA VAL A 267 13.72 -13.22 3.46
C VAL A 267 13.92 -11.89 4.19
N TYR A 268 13.46 -11.74 5.44
CA TYR A 268 13.75 -10.52 6.22
C TYR A 268 15.25 -10.29 6.41
N ARG A 269 16.03 -11.36 6.64
CA ARG A 269 17.50 -11.23 6.73
C ARG A 269 18.14 -10.80 5.42
N GLU A 270 17.64 -11.31 4.29
CA GLU A 270 18.09 -10.85 2.96
C GLU A 270 17.81 -9.36 2.75
N VAL A 271 16.61 -8.88 3.13
CA VAL A 271 16.29 -7.45 3.10
C VAL A 271 17.27 -6.66 3.95
N LEU A 272 17.55 -7.13 5.19
CA LEU A 272 18.47 -6.44 6.11
C LEU A 272 19.94 -6.48 5.66
N ALA A 273 20.34 -7.51 4.92
CA ALA A 273 21.69 -7.59 4.35
C ALA A 273 21.89 -6.53 3.26
N LYS A 274 20.84 -6.26 2.44
CA LYS A 274 20.85 -5.23 1.40
C LYS A 274 20.58 -3.83 1.96
N ALA A 275 19.72 -3.74 2.96
CA ALA A 275 19.27 -2.52 3.59
C ALA A 275 19.36 -2.60 5.12
N PRO A 276 20.55 -2.45 5.71
CA PRO A 276 20.76 -2.58 7.16
C PRO A 276 19.92 -1.61 8.01
N GLY A 277 19.51 -0.48 7.41
CA GLY A 277 18.67 0.54 8.04
C GLY A 277 17.16 0.28 7.94
N ALA A 278 16.71 -0.86 7.39
CA ALA A 278 15.28 -1.17 7.24
C ALA A 278 14.62 -1.51 8.60
N VAL A 279 14.23 -0.46 9.33
CA VAL A 279 13.64 -0.55 10.69
C VAL A 279 12.41 -1.46 10.71
N VAL A 280 11.52 -1.34 9.73
CA VAL A 280 10.30 -2.16 9.67
C VAL A 280 10.62 -3.63 9.52
N SER A 281 11.46 -4.00 8.55
CA SER A 281 11.86 -5.40 8.34
C SER A 281 12.58 -5.98 9.55
N ARG A 282 13.35 -5.16 10.27
CA ARG A 282 14.02 -5.55 11.51
C ARG A 282 13.03 -5.82 12.63
N SER A 283 12.03 -4.97 12.79
CA SER A 283 10.96 -5.16 13.79
C SER A 283 10.15 -6.41 13.50
N LEU A 284 9.78 -6.64 12.23
CA LEU A 284 9.03 -7.82 11.80
C LEU A 284 9.85 -9.11 11.96
N LEU A 285 11.15 -9.08 11.65
CA LEU A 285 12.04 -10.21 11.93
C LEU A 285 12.11 -10.55 13.43
N ALA A 286 12.22 -9.54 14.28
CA ALA A 286 12.28 -9.75 15.72
C ALA A 286 10.97 -10.37 16.23
N GLU A 287 9.82 -9.90 15.77
CA GLU A 287 8.52 -10.49 16.12
C GLU A 287 8.38 -11.93 15.64
N ASN A 288 8.71 -12.18 14.38
CA ASN A 288 8.74 -13.51 13.79
C ASN A 288 9.64 -14.48 14.61
N LEU A 289 10.82 -14.05 15.03
CA LEU A 289 11.73 -14.84 15.87
C LEU A 289 11.12 -15.14 17.25
N VAL A 290 10.42 -14.19 17.85
CA VAL A 290 9.72 -14.44 19.13
C VAL A 290 8.61 -15.47 18.96
N GLU A 291 7.84 -15.41 17.86
CA GLU A 291 6.82 -16.42 17.53
C GLU A 291 7.41 -17.82 17.28
N GLN A 292 8.67 -17.90 16.88
CA GLN A 292 9.44 -19.14 16.78
C GLN A 292 10.03 -19.60 18.13
N GLY A 293 9.83 -18.88 19.24
CA GLY A 293 10.46 -19.14 20.54
C GLY A 293 11.93 -18.72 20.63
N ARG A 294 12.43 -17.94 19.68
CA ARG A 294 13.83 -17.50 19.54
C ARG A 294 14.02 -16.08 20.07
N GLY A 295 13.63 -15.87 21.33
CA GLY A 295 13.64 -14.54 21.95
C GLY A 295 15.01 -13.87 21.99
N ASP A 296 16.08 -14.63 22.29
CA ASP A 296 17.44 -14.09 22.33
C ASP A 296 17.93 -13.62 20.95
N ASP A 297 17.59 -14.36 19.90
CA ASP A 297 17.90 -13.92 18.53
C ASP A 297 17.14 -12.64 18.17
N ALA A 298 15.88 -12.52 18.59
CA ALA A 298 15.08 -11.31 18.39
C ALA A 298 15.72 -10.09 19.10
N LEU A 299 16.18 -10.27 20.33
CA LEU A 299 16.88 -9.22 21.08
C LEU A 299 18.18 -8.80 20.39
N SER A 300 18.96 -9.76 19.88
CA SER A 300 20.19 -9.49 19.13
C SER A 300 19.92 -8.64 17.90
N VAL A 301 18.92 -9.02 17.09
CA VAL A 301 18.50 -8.29 15.87
C VAL A 301 18.10 -6.84 16.19
N LEU A 302 17.33 -6.62 17.26
CA LEU A 302 16.90 -5.27 17.66
C LEU A 302 18.06 -4.43 18.19
N GLN A 303 18.95 -5.03 18.99
CA GLN A 303 20.13 -4.34 19.52
C GLN A 303 21.10 -3.94 18.41
N GLU A 304 21.28 -4.76 17.37
CA GLU A 304 22.05 -4.38 16.19
C GLU A 304 21.45 -3.17 15.48
N GLY A 305 20.13 -3.15 15.33
CA GLY A 305 19.43 -2.00 14.75
C GLY A 305 19.62 -0.73 15.56
N LEU A 306 19.49 -0.82 16.88
CA LEU A 306 19.66 0.31 17.79
C LEU A 306 21.12 0.80 17.89
N ARG A 307 22.12 -0.07 17.67
CA ARG A 307 23.51 0.39 17.53
C ARG A 307 23.71 1.24 16.27
N ALA A 308 23.04 0.88 15.18
CA ALA A 308 23.10 1.64 13.93
C ALA A 308 22.20 2.89 13.94
N GLN A 309 21.06 2.81 14.61
CA GLN A 309 20.05 3.87 14.68
C GLN A 309 19.52 4.01 16.12
N PRO A 310 20.28 4.65 17.02
CA PRO A 310 19.91 4.75 18.45
C PRO A 310 18.58 5.47 18.70
N GLU A 311 18.22 6.40 17.81
CA GLU A 311 17.03 7.22 17.90
C GLU A 311 15.83 6.67 17.10
N ALA A 312 15.82 5.36 16.77
CA ALA A 312 14.69 4.73 16.09
C ALA A 312 13.60 4.36 17.10
N PRO A 313 12.50 5.11 17.21
CA PRO A 313 11.47 4.87 18.23
C PRO A 313 10.84 3.49 18.06
N MET A 314 10.57 3.07 16.83
CA MET A 314 9.98 1.76 16.55
C MET A 314 10.83 0.61 17.09
N LEU A 315 12.16 0.68 16.99
CA LEU A 315 13.04 -0.36 17.51
C LEU A 315 13.04 -0.38 19.04
N GLN A 316 12.98 0.77 19.72
CA GLN A 316 12.86 0.84 21.18
C GLN A 316 11.52 0.24 21.65
N ARG A 317 10.43 0.58 20.96
CA ARG A 317 9.11 0.01 21.25
C ARG A 317 9.12 -1.52 21.11
N GLN A 318 9.66 -2.00 20.01
CA GLN A 318 9.73 -3.44 19.73
C GLN A 318 10.67 -4.16 20.71
N LEU A 319 11.79 -3.53 21.07
CA LEU A 319 12.70 -4.06 22.10
C LEU A 319 11.98 -4.24 23.44
N GLY A 320 11.19 -3.24 23.85
CA GLY A 320 10.36 -3.33 25.05
C GLY A 320 9.39 -4.51 25.00
N ALA A 321 8.69 -4.68 23.88
CA ALA A 321 7.74 -5.78 23.71
C ALA A 321 8.42 -7.17 23.74
N VAL A 322 9.57 -7.31 23.09
CA VAL A 322 10.34 -8.58 23.11
C VAL A 322 10.89 -8.87 24.49
N LEU A 323 11.45 -7.87 25.19
CA LEU A 323 11.96 -8.03 26.55
C LEU A 323 10.87 -8.45 27.54
N GLU A 324 9.67 -7.89 27.39
CA GLU A 324 8.54 -8.30 28.22
C GLU A 324 8.13 -9.75 27.95
N ARG A 325 8.02 -10.15 26.70
CA ARG A 325 7.67 -11.54 26.30
C ARG A 325 8.75 -12.55 26.70
N THR A 326 10.00 -12.12 26.83
CA THR A 326 11.12 -12.96 27.27
C THR A 326 11.37 -12.90 28.78
N GLY A 327 10.46 -12.30 29.56
CA GLY A 327 10.51 -12.30 31.01
C GLY A 327 11.53 -11.33 31.60
N ARG A 328 11.86 -10.24 30.91
CA ARG A 328 12.82 -9.20 31.35
C ARG A 328 12.11 -7.86 31.60
N PRO A 329 11.20 -7.78 32.60
CA PRO A 329 10.29 -6.64 32.78
C PRO A 329 11.00 -5.32 33.08
N LYS A 330 12.13 -5.33 33.82
CA LYS A 330 12.87 -4.11 34.11
C LYS A 330 13.52 -3.50 32.87
N ASP A 331 14.09 -4.34 32.02
CA ASP A 331 14.68 -3.91 30.76
C ASP A 331 13.62 -3.44 29.77
N ALA A 332 12.45 -4.13 29.75
CA ALA A 332 11.30 -3.72 28.95
C ALA A 332 10.81 -2.32 29.35
N ALA A 333 10.72 -2.04 30.64
CA ALA A 333 10.33 -0.73 31.14
C ALA A 333 11.29 0.38 30.68
N ALA A 334 12.59 0.11 30.70
CA ALA A 334 13.60 1.05 30.21
C ALA A 334 13.44 1.33 28.71
N ALA A 335 13.20 0.29 27.90
CA ALA A 335 12.99 0.43 26.46
C ALA A 335 11.70 1.22 26.12
N TYR A 336 10.59 0.97 26.85
CA TYR A 336 9.36 1.74 26.68
C TYR A 336 9.50 3.22 27.06
N ARG A 337 10.31 3.53 28.09
CA ARG A 337 10.63 4.93 28.42
C ARG A 337 11.47 5.60 27.35
N ALA A 338 12.46 4.88 26.81
CA ALA A 338 13.25 5.39 25.70
C ALA A 338 12.37 5.68 24.47
N TYR A 339 11.45 4.78 24.15
CA TYR A 339 10.46 5.01 23.09
C TYR A 339 9.65 6.29 23.34
N ALA A 340 9.06 6.43 24.53
CA ALA A 340 8.22 7.57 24.84
C ALA A 340 9.00 8.90 24.86
N GLY A 341 10.28 8.87 25.21
CA GLY A 341 11.19 10.01 25.10
C GLY A 341 11.46 10.43 23.65
N LEU A 342 11.61 9.45 22.74
CA LEU A 342 11.84 9.68 21.32
C LEU A 342 10.58 10.06 20.55
N ALA A 343 9.41 9.57 20.98
CA ALA A 343 8.13 9.78 20.32
C ALA A 343 7.02 10.22 21.32
N PRO A 344 7.18 11.36 22.00
CA PRO A 344 6.27 11.77 23.09
C PRO A 344 4.82 12.05 22.62
N ASN A 345 4.65 12.34 21.37
CA ASN A 345 3.34 12.62 20.76
C ASN A 345 2.69 11.39 20.11
N ALA A 346 3.36 10.22 20.14
CA ALA A 346 2.77 8.99 19.62
C ALA A 346 1.54 8.60 20.45
N ALA A 347 0.52 8.08 19.78
CA ALA A 347 -0.76 7.76 20.40
C ALA A 347 -0.64 6.78 21.58
N ASP A 348 0.31 5.83 21.50
CA ASP A 348 0.57 4.80 22.51
C ASP A 348 1.67 5.15 23.54
N ALA A 349 2.33 6.31 23.41
CA ALA A 349 3.45 6.69 24.27
C ALA A 349 3.06 6.75 25.76
N ARG A 350 1.88 7.32 26.08
CA ARG A 350 1.37 7.40 27.45
C ARG A 350 1.05 6.03 28.04
N ASP A 351 0.45 5.17 27.25
CA ASP A 351 0.09 3.81 27.69
C ASP A 351 1.32 2.95 27.95
N LEU A 352 2.34 3.08 27.10
CA LEU A 352 3.60 2.40 27.27
C LEU A 352 4.42 2.94 28.45
N LEU A 353 4.34 4.24 28.75
CA LEU A 353 4.91 4.79 30.00
C LEU A 353 4.21 4.23 31.23
N ALA A 354 2.88 4.18 31.23
CA ALA A 354 2.12 3.57 32.33
C ALA A 354 2.45 2.06 32.48
N ARG A 355 2.62 1.36 31.36
CA ARG A 355 3.05 -0.05 31.33
C ARG A 355 4.44 -0.20 31.91
N ALA A 356 5.38 0.65 31.57
CA ALA A 356 6.74 0.67 32.12
C ALA A 356 6.72 0.80 33.65
N GLY A 357 5.90 1.70 34.20
CA GLY A 357 5.74 1.84 35.65
C GLY A 357 5.21 0.58 36.34
N ARG A 358 4.23 -0.11 35.72
CA ARG A 358 3.72 -1.38 36.23
C ARG A 358 4.76 -2.51 36.21
N LEU A 359 5.55 -2.60 35.15
CA LEU A 359 6.60 -3.61 35.01
C LEU A 359 7.73 -3.46 36.05
N GLU A 360 8.07 -2.23 36.38
CA GLU A 360 9.05 -1.96 37.46
C GLU A 360 8.50 -2.32 38.82
N ALA A 361 7.24 -1.97 39.12
CA ALA A 361 6.58 -2.30 40.36
C ALA A 361 6.51 -3.84 40.55
N ALA A 362 6.15 -4.57 39.49
CA ALA A 362 6.09 -6.03 39.50
C ALA A 362 7.47 -6.69 39.60
N GLY A 363 8.51 -6.13 38.99
CA GLY A 363 9.89 -6.65 39.03
C GLY A 363 10.66 -6.27 40.30
N GLY A 364 10.06 -5.48 41.21
CA GLY A 364 10.65 -5.07 42.48
C GLY A 364 10.17 -5.88 43.70
N GLN A 365 9.24 -6.83 43.51
CA GLN A 365 8.87 -7.76 44.58
C GLN A 365 9.84 -8.93 44.60
N PRO A 366 10.47 -9.21 45.75
CA PRO A 366 11.47 -10.29 45.93
C PRO A 366 10.86 -11.66 45.79
#